data_c35ab635c9ac6db4544bc5c84bffdc5b
#
_entry.id   c35ab635c9ac6db4544bc5c84bffdc5b
#
_cell.length_a   1.000
_cell.length_b   1.000
_cell.length_c   1.000
_cell.angle_alpha   90.00
_cell.angle_beta   90.00
_cell.angle_gamma   90.00
#
_symmetry.space_group_name_H-M   'P 1'
#
loop_
_entity.id
_entity.type
_entity.pdbx_description
1 polymer ?
#
loop_
_entity_poly.entity_id
_entity_poly.type
_entity_poly.pdbx_seq_one_letter_code
_entity_poly.pdbx_strand_id
1 'polypeptide(L)'
;EICACLVGSEMCIRDRYILWFPWIPFTLFYLLYKAPREDFWRLCIPLFTGMTMTLLFYAIVPNGLALRPKYVPGTDIFAQLVRMIYRSDTPMNVCPSIHVLNTVTLMIGYRRSRCFDEPGRRWMRPAANVLGVAIILSTMLLKQHSCIDVVLGAALAFALDAAASSLERSGEMRRIPQRL
;
A
#
# COMPACT_ATOMS: atom_id res chain seq x y z
N GLU A 1 10.01 27.06 -17.53
CA GLU A 1 10.75 26.67 -16.31
C GLU A 1 9.84 25.92 -15.30
N ILE A 2 8.59 26.35 -15.11
CA ILE A 2 7.63 25.65 -14.21
C ILE A 2 7.32 24.23 -14.70
N CYS A 3 7.21 24.00 -16.01
CA CYS A 3 7.03 22.67 -16.60
C CYS A 3 8.24 21.75 -16.35
N ALA A 4 9.46 22.25 -16.39
CA ALA A 4 10.67 21.46 -16.15
C ALA A 4 10.80 21.05 -14.66
N CYS A 5 10.44 21.91 -13.73
CA CYS A 5 10.36 21.60 -12.31
C CYS A 5 9.28 20.57 -12.00
N LEU A 6 8.09 20.65 -12.62
CA LEU A 6 7.03 19.67 -12.49
C LEU A 6 7.43 18.30 -13.05
N VAL A 7 8.07 18.27 -14.22
CA VAL A 7 8.58 17.04 -14.84
C VAL A 7 9.67 16.40 -13.98
N GLY A 8 10.56 17.20 -13.38
CA GLY A 8 11.58 16.68 -12.46
C GLY A 8 10.98 16.12 -11.16
N SER A 9 9.99 16.79 -10.59
CA SER A 9 9.29 16.31 -9.39
C SER A 9 8.43 15.08 -9.68
N GLU A 10 7.79 15.00 -10.84
CA GLU A 10 7.05 13.80 -11.26
C GLU A 10 7.95 12.58 -11.40
N MET A 11 9.16 12.72 -11.93
CA MET A 11 10.11 11.61 -12.02
C MET A 11 10.52 11.11 -10.64
N CYS A 12 10.86 11.99 -9.71
CA CYS A 12 11.22 11.61 -8.34
C CYS A 12 10.08 10.92 -7.57
N ILE A 13 8.81 11.25 -7.84
CA ILE A 13 7.66 10.64 -7.18
C ILE A 13 7.35 9.27 -7.80
N ARG A 14 7.52 9.09 -9.11
CA ARG A 14 7.28 7.80 -9.80
C ARG A 14 8.14 6.67 -9.24
N ASP A 15 9.39 6.96 -8.84
CA ASP A 15 10.30 5.96 -8.29
C ASP A 15 9.82 5.39 -6.95
N ARG A 16 8.99 6.13 -6.21
CA ARG A 16 8.43 5.68 -4.93
C ARG A 16 7.49 4.50 -5.05
N TYR A 17 6.89 4.29 -6.24
CA TYR A 17 6.07 3.11 -6.50
C TYR A 17 6.82 1.79 -6.25
N ILE A 18 8.08 1.72 -6.65
CA ILE A 18 8.90 0.51 -6.49
C ILE A 18 9.15 0.19 -5.01
N LEU A 19 9.21 1.21 -4.15
CA LEU A 19 9.43 1.01 -2.72
C LEU A 19 8.26 0.28 -2.05
N TRP A 20 7.07 0.24 -2.68
CA TRP A 20 5.94 -0.52 -2.19
C TRP A 20 6.23 -2.02 -2.08
N PHE A 21 6.93 -2.60 -3.06
CA PHE A 21 7.24 -4.03 -3.08
C PHE A 21 8.11 -4.48 -1.90
N PRO A 22 9.26 -3.86 -1.59
CA PRO A 22 10.07 -4.24 -0.44
C PRO A 22 9.50 -3.78 0.90
N TRP A 23 8.66 -2.74 0.92
CA TRP A 23 8.12 -2.18 2.16
C TRP A 23 7.15 -3.13 2.86
N ILE A 24 6.31 -3.85 2.12
CA ILE A 24 5.37 -4.83 2.69
C ILE A 24 6.13 -5.94 3.42
N PRO A 25 6.99 -6.74 2.76
CA PRO A 25 7.72 -7.81 3.43
C PRO A 25 8.63 -7.27 4.54
N PHE A 26 9.29 -6.13 4.34
CA PHE A 26 10.08 -5.50 5.40
C PHE A 26 9.25 -5.26 6.65
N THR A 27 8.07 -4.66 6.52
CA THR A 27 7.18 -4.39 7.66
C THR A 27 6.71 -5.66 8.34
N LEU A 28 6.31 -6.66 7.56
CA LEU A 28 5.86 -7.95 8.09
C LEU A 28 6.97 -8.66 8.88
N PHE A 29 8.16 -8.77 8.32
CA PHE A 29 9.30 -9.38 9.02
C PHE A 29 9.73 -8.54 10.23
N TYR A 30 9.74 -7.21 10.09
CA TYR A 30 10.10 -6.34 11.20
C TYR A 30 9.15 -6.53 12.40
N LEU A 31 7.84 -6.54 12.18
CA LEU A 31 6.86 -6.75 13.24
C LEU A 31 6.92 -8.18 13.79
N LEU A 32 7.13 -9.18 12.93
CA LEU A 32 7.25 -10.58 13.35
C LEU A 32 8.38 -10.78 14.37
N TYR A 33 9.52 -10.11 14.16
CA TYR A 33 10.71 -10.29 15.02
C TYR A 33 10.86 -9.27 16.14
N LYS A 34 10.26 -8.08 16.02
CA LYS A 34 10.49 -6.95 16.94
C LYS A 34 9.25 -6.50 17.70
N ALA A 35 8.06 -6.91 17.31
CA ALA A 35 6.81 -6.51 17.93
C ALA A 35 6.15 -7.65 18.72
N PRO A 36 5.24 -7.34 19.65
CA PRO A 36 4.33 -8.33 20.21
C PRO A 36 3.52 -9.00 19.11
N ARG A 37 3.22 -10.30 19.28
CA ARG A 37 2.43 -11.07 18.29
C ARG A 37 1.06 -10.45 17.98
N GLU A 38 0.46 -9.81 18.97
CA GLU A 38 -0.80 -9.09 18.78
C GLU A 38 -0.68 -7.99 17.71
N ASP A 39 0.39 -7.20 17.73
CA ASP A 39 0.63 -6.13 16.76
C ASP A 39 0.88 -6.69 15.36
N PHE A 40 1.57 -7.83 15.26
CA PHE A 40 1.79 -8.52 13.99
C PHE A 40 0.45 -9.00 13.39
N TRP A 41 -0.39 -9.68 14.17
CA TRP A 41 -1.67 -10.18 13.67
C TRP A 41 -2.67 -9.06 13.38
N ARG A 42 -2.63 -7.96 14.13
CA ARG A 42 -3.40 -6.74 13.85
C ARG A 42 -3.12 -6.16 12.47
N LEU A 43 -1.89 -6.30 11.98
CA LEU A 43 -1.55 -5.91 10.61
C LEU A 43 -1.92 -7.00 9.60
N CYS A 44 -1.56 -8.26 9.88
CA CYS A 44 -1.71 -9.35 8.92
C CYS A 44 -3.17 -9.62 8.56
N ILE A 45 -4.08 -9.62 9.54
CA ILE A 45 -5.49 -9.94 9.31
C ILE A 45 -6.12 -8.97 8.32
N PRO A 46 -6.16 -7.64 8.54
CA PRO A 46 -6.75 -6.73 7.56
C PRO A 46 -5.98 -6.69 6.24
N LEU A 47 -4.65 -6.84 6.24
CA LEU A 47 -3.84 -6.85 5.05
C LEU A 47 -4.21 -8.02 4.12
N PHE A 48 -4.13 -9.25 4.62
CA PHE A 48 -4.39 -10.44 3.81
C PHE A 48 -5.89 -10.62 3.49
N THR A 49 -6.78 -10.28 4.41
CA THR A 49 -8.22 -10.29 4.16
C THR A 49 -8.56 -9.29 3.05
N GLY A 50 -8.03 -8.08 3.11
CA GLY A 50 -8.26 -7.05 2.11
C GLY A 50 -7.72 -7.44 0.74
N MET A 51 -6.51 -8.00 0.67
CA MET A 51 -5.94 -8.54 -0.56
C MET A 51 -6.83 -9.64 -1.16
N THR A 52 -7.26 -10.60 -0.34
CA THR A 52 -8.11 -11.71 -0.77
C THR A 52 -9.46 -11.20 -1.29
N MET A 53 -10.12 -10.30 -0.55
CA MET A 53 -11.38 -9.70 -0.97
C MET A 53 -11.24 -8.95 -2.30
N THR A 54 -10.17 -8.18 -2.45
CA THR A 54 -9.92 -7.42 -3.69
C THR A 54 -9.67 -8.34 -4.86
N LEU A 55 -8.86 -9.41 -4.69
CA LEU A 55 -8.61 -10.39 -5.75
C LEU A 55 -9.86 -11.17 -6.14
N LEU A 56 -10.70 -11.56 -5.18
CA LEU A 56 -11.99 -12.17 -5.45
C LEU A 56 -12.93 -11.21 -6.19
N PHE A 57 -12.95 -9.94 -5.81
CA PHE A 57 -13.72 -8.94 -6.53
C PHE A 57 -13.26 -8.80 -7.98
N TYR A 58 -11.96 -8.77 -8.24
CA TYR A 58 -11.40 -8.72 -9.59
C TYR A 58 -11.79 -9.94 -10.45
N ALA A 59 -11.87 -11.13 -9.82
CA ALA A 59 -12.28 -12.34 -10.53
C ALA A 59 -13.78 -12.32 -10.92
N ILE A 60 -14.63 -11.66 -10.12
CA ILE A 60 -16.07 -11.57 -10.35
C ILE A 60 -16.43 -10.38 -11.25
N VAL A 61 -15.76 -9.24 -11.04
CA VAL A 61 -16.01 -7.97 -11.73
C VAL A 61 -14.70 -7.50 -12.40
N PRO A 62 -14.36 -8.05 -13.56
CA PRO A 62 -13.18 -7.59 -14.30
C PRO A 62 -13.35 -6.10 -14.64
N ASN A 63 -12.36 -5.32 -14.29
CA ASN A 63 -12.36 -3.88 -14.53
C ASN A 63 -11.01 -3.43 -15.09
N GLY A 64 -10.96 -2.27 -15.71
CA GLY A 64 -9.73 -1.78 -16.34
C GLY A 64 -9.75 -0.28 -16.50
N LEU A 65 -8.56 0.29 -16.72
CA LEU A 65 -8.35 1.72 -16.82
C LEU A 65 -7.54 2.05 -18.09
N ALA A 66 -8.12 2.85 -18.98
CA ALA A 66 -7.50 3.24 -20.23
C ALA A 66 -6.76 4.60 -20.14
N LEU A 67 -6.13 4.92 -19.00
CA LEU A 67 -5.43 6.19 -18.79
C LEU A 67 -3.95 6.13 -19.18
N ARG A 68 -3.37 4.95 -19.36
CA ARG A 68 -1.94 4.81 -19.65
C ARG A 68 -1.61 5.27 -21.06
N PRO A 69 -0.54 6.06 -21.24
CA PRO A 69 -0.08 6.42 -22.58
C PRO A 69 0.40 5.15 -23.32
N LYS A 70 0.08 5.06 -24.61
CA LYS A 70 0.53 3.95 -25.49
C LYS A 70 2.06 3.91 -25.66
N TYR A 71 2.72 5.04 -25.45
CA TYR A 71 4.16 5.20 -25.60
C TYR A 71 4.72 6.02 -24.44
N VAL A 72 5.80 5.54 -23.83
CA VAL A 72 6.56 6.26 -22.80
C VAL A 72 7.80 6.83 -23.47
N PRO A 73 7.87 8.16 -23.70
CA PRO A 73 9.03 8.80 -24.32
C PRO A 73 10.25 8.75 -23.40
N GLY A 74 11.45 8.88 -24.01
CA GLY A 74 12.71 8.88 -23.29
C GLY A 74 13.44 7.53 -23.31
N THR A 75 14.78 7.60 -23.17
CA THR A 75 15.69 6.44 -23.11
C THR A 75 16.41 6.34 -21.77
N ASP A 76 16.16 7.30 -20.90
CA ASP A 76 16.71 7.38 -19.55
C ASP A 76 16.24 6.21 -18.66
N ILE A 77 16.94 6.02 -17.56
CA ILE A 77 16.67 4.92 -16.63
C ILE A 77 15.24 4.98 -16.07
N PHE A 78 14.69 6.17 -15.87
CA PHE A 78 13.33 6.35 -15.36
C PHE A 78 12.27 5.95 -16.39
N ALA A 79 12.45 6.28 -17.66
CA ALA A 79 11.56 5.81 -18.72
C ALA A 79 11.60 4.30 -18.87
N GLN A 80 12.79 3.69 -18.71
CA GLN A 80 12.91 2.22 -18.71
C GLN A 80 12.17 1.60 -17.53
N LEU A 81 12.27 2.21 -16.34
CA LEU A 81 11.59 1.79 -15.13
C LEU A 81 10.06 1.84 -15.28
N VAL A 82 9.53 2.95 -15.80
CA VAL A 82 8.08 3.09 -16.08
C VAL A 82 7.62 2.04 -17.08
N ARG A 83 8.41 1.78 -18.15
CA ARG A 83 8.09 0.71 -19.11
C ARG A 83 8.10 -0.68 -18.46
N MET A 84 9.02 -0.94 -17.54
CA MET A 84 9.07 -2.18 -16.77
C MET A 84 7.83 -2.33 -15.90
N ILE A 85 7.45 -1.28 -15.18
CA ILE A 85 6.23 -1.25 -14.34
C ILE A 85 5.00 -1.52 -15.21
N TYR A 86 4.87 -0.85 -16.36
CA TYR A 86 3.71 -1.04 -17.25
C TYR A 86 3.64 -2.43 -17.89
N ARG A 87 4.76 -3.14 -18.00
CA ARG A 87 4.81 -4.54 -18.46
C ARG A 87 4.42 -5.52 -17.36
N SER A 88 4.85 -5.23 -16.12
CA SER A 88 4.61 -6.12 -14.98
C SER A 88 3.21 -5.96 -14.41
N ASP A 89 2.68 -4.75 -14.41
CA ASP A 89 1.38 -4.41 -13.86
C ASP A 89 0.44 -3.99 -14.99
N THR A 90 -0.53 -4.84 -15.30
CA THR A 90 -1.47 -4.63 -16.40
C THR A 90 -2.51 -3.55 -16.04
N PRO A 91 -3.10 -2.84 -17.03
CA PRO A 91 -4.17 -1.85 -16.78
C PRO A 91 -5.53 -2.51 -16.51
N MET A 92 -5.53 -3.76 -16.09
CA MET A 92 -6.71 -4.54 -15.74
C MET A 92 -6.77 -4.75 -14.23
N ASN A 93 -8.00 -4.89 -13.69
CA ASN A 93 -8.23 -5.14 -12.27
C ASN A 93 -7.63 -4.04 -11.37
N VAL A 94 -8.07 -2.81 -11.61
CA VAL A 94 -7.51 -1.61 -10.98
C VAL A 94 -8.37 -1.08 -9.81
N CYS A 95 -9.64 -1.42 -9.77
CA CYS A 95 -10.61 -0.92 -8.78
C CYS A 95 -11.19 -2.05 -7.93
N PRO A 96 -11.14 -1.95 -6.57
CA PRO A 96 -10.42 -0.98 -5.75
C PRO A 96 -8.90 -1.17 -5.80
N SER A 97 -8.11 -0.10 -5.56
CA SER A 97 -6.64 -0.19 -5.63
C SER A 97 -6.05 -1.04 -4.52
N ILE A 98 -5.44 -2.18 -4.89
CA ILE A 98 -4.72 -3.04 -3.94
C ILE A 98 -3.44 -2.36 -3.41
N HIS A 99 -2.82 -1.51 -4.21
CA HIS A 99 -1.66 -0.72 -3.79
C HIS A 99 -2.03 0.24 -2.67
N VAL A 100 -3.14 0.95 -2.81
CA VAL A 100 -3.63 1.89 -1.81
C VAL A 100 -4.13 1.16 -0.57
N LEU A 101 -4.90 0.08 -0.75
CA LEU A 101 -5.37 -0.77 0.34
C LEU A 101 -4.20 -1.19 1.24
N ASN A 102 -3.17 -1.81 0.66
CA ASN A 102 -2.02 -2.30 1.41
C ASN A 102 -1.22 -1.16 2.04
N THR A 103 -1.00 -0.06 1.29
CA THR A 103 -0.27 1.11 1.79
C THR A 103 -0.96 1.72 3.00
N VAL A 104 -2.27 1.95 2.94
CA VAL A 104 -3.05 2.52 4.06
C VAL A 104 -3.06 1.54 5.24
N THR A 105 -3.23 0.25 5.00
CA THR A 105 -3.18 -0.78 6.05
C THR A 105 -1.82 -0.78 6.76
N LEU A 106 -0.70 -0.66 6.02
CA LEU A 106 0.63 -0.53 6.62
C LEU A 106 0.74 0.75 7.48
N MET A 107 0.31 1.90 6.95
CA MET A 107 0.33 3.18 7.68
C MET A 107 -0.43 3.06 9.02
N ILE A 108 -1.60 2.42 9.00
CA ILE A 108 -2.39 2.15 10.21
C ILE A 108 -1.61 1.21 11.16
N GLY A 109 -0.99 0.16 10.63
CA GLY A 109 -0.14 -0.76 11.40
C GLY A 109 0.99 -0.05 12.13
N TYR A 110 1.74 0.81 11.44
CA TYR A 110 2.79 1.64 12.06
C TYR A 110 2.25 2.57 13.14
N ARG A 111 1.06 3.14 12.93
CA ARG A 111 0.42 4.04 13.90
C ARG A 111 -0.01 3.32 15.16
N ARG A 112 -0.53 2.09 15.05
CA ARG A 112 -1.13 1.33 16.15
C ARG A 112 -0.14 0.47 16.92
N SER A 113 0.90 -0.01 16.26
CA SER A 113 1.86 -0.89 16.91
C SER A 113 2.67 -0.18 18.00
N ARG A 114 2.67 -0.77 19.19
CA ARG A 114 3.46 -0.31 20.33
C ARG A 114 4.96 -0.43 20.12
N CYS A 115 5.39 -1.28 19.19
CA CYS A 115 6.80 -1.45 18.82
C CYS A 115 7.45 -0.11 18.42
N PHE A 116 6.67 0.82 17.87
CA PHE A 116 7.15 2.14 17.43
C PHE A 116 6.96 3.24 18.49
N ASP A 117 6.63 2.91 19.73
CA ASP A 117 6.59 3.87 20.85
C ASP A 117 7.97 4.12 21.46
N GLU A 118 8.91 3.18 21.25
CA GLU A 118 10.28 3.32 21.73
C GLU A 118 10.98 4.53 21.10
N PRO A 119 11.76 5.31 21.88
CA PRO A 119 12.38 6.56 21.40
C PRO A 119 13.20 6.38 20.11
N GLY A 120 13.93 5.27 19.98
CA GLY A 120 14.75 4.98 18.78
C GLY A 120 13.94 4.59 17.53
N ARG A 121 12.63 4.33 17.65
CA ARG A 121 11.76 3.85 16.55
C ARG A 121 10.62 4.79 16.21
N ARG A 122 10.38 5.82 17.02
CA ARG A 122 9.26 6.78 16.82
C ARG A 122 9.28 7.45 15.44
N TRP A 123 10.46 7.68 14.88
CA TRP A 123 10.63 8.29 13.57
C TRP A 123 10.06 7.42 12.43
N MET A 124 9.92 6.11 12.63
CA MET A 124 9.38 5.21 11.62
C MET A 124 7.90 5.48 11.30
N ARG A 125 7.12 5.99 12.27
CA ARG A 125 5.71 6.38 12.05
C ARG A 125 5.55 7.51 11.03
N PRO A 126 6.15 8.70 11.25
CA PRO A 126 6.07 9.76 10.24
C PRO A 126 6.73 9.34 8.92
N ALA A 127 7.83 8.59 8.95
CA ALA A 127 8.47 8.07 7.74
C ALA A 127 7.52 7.16 6.94
N ALA A 128 6.81 6.24 7.61
CA ALA A 128 5.81 5.38 6.98
C ALA A 128 4.66 6.19 6.37
N ASN A 129 4.20 7.24 7.04
CA ASN A 129 3.15 8.12 6.51
C ASN A 129 3.63 8.88 5.27
N VAL A 130 4.83 9.46 5.30
CA VAL A 130 5.41 10.17 4.15
C VAL A 130 5.61 9.21 2.98
N LEU A 131 6.18 8.03 3.23
CA LEU A 131 6.35 7.01 2.21
C LEU A 131 5.01 6.54 1.64
N GLY A 132 4.02 6.27 2.50
CA GLY A 132 2.70 5.83 2.07
C GLY A 132 1.98 6.86 1.19
N VAL A 133 1.99 8.13 1.59
CA VAL A 133 1.43 9.21 0.76
C VAL A 133 2.17 9.32 -0.58
N ALA A 134 3.50 9.24 -0.57
CA ALA A 134 4.29 9.28 -1.80
C ALA A 134 3.99 8.09 -2.73
N ILE A 135 3.78 6.88 -2.19
CA ILE A 135 3.37 5.70 -2.97
C ILE A 135 1.98 5.92 -3.57
N ILE A 136 0.99 6.36 -2.78
CA ILE A 136 -0.37 6.62 -3.27
C ILE A 136 -0.35 7.65 -4.41
N LEU A 137 0.36 8.75 -4.25
CA LEU A 137 0.52 9.76 -5.30
C LEU A 137 1.20 9.19 -6.54
N SER A 138 2.22 8.35 -6.36
CA SER A 138 2.92 7.72 -7.48
C SER A 138 2.02 6.81 -8.32
N THR A 139 1.07 6.10 -7.71
CA THR A 139 0.10 5.27 -8.46
C THR A 139 -0.80 6.08 -9.37
N MET A 140 -1.17 7.30 -8.94
CA MET A 140 -1.96 8.23 -9.75
C MET A 140 -1.14 8.88 -10.86
N LEU A 141 0.09 9.34 -10.55
CA LEU A 141 1.00 9.95 -11.53
C LEU A 141 1.46 8.96 -12.61
N LEU A 142 1.61 7.68 -12.25
CA LEU A 142 1.84 6.58 -13.19
C LEU A 142 0.59 6.19 -13.97
N LYS A 143 -0.56 6.85 -13.73
CA LYS A 143 -1.85 6.53 -14.36
C LYS A 143 -2.25 5.06 -14.24
N GLN A 144 -1.86 4.44 -13.14
CA GLN A 144 -2.24 3.07 -12.80
C GLN A 144 -3.61 3.02 -12.15
N HIS A 145 -3.94 4.06 -11.37
CA HIS A 145 -5.20 4.17 -10.65
C HIS A 145 -5.85 5.53 -10.84
N SER A 146 -7.17 5.54 -10.89
CA SER A 146 -7.98 6.75 -10.82
C SER A 146 -8.19 7.20 -9.36
N CYS A 147 -8.71 8.41 -9.17
CA CYS A 147 -9.08 8.88 -7.82
C CYS A 147 -10.12 7.96 -7.15
N ILE A 148 -11.03 7.38 -7.94
CA ILE A 148 -12.07 6.47 -7.44
C ILE A 148 -11.44 5.20 -6.88
N ASP A 149 -10.49 4.61 -7.60
CA ASP A 149 -9.79 3.40 -7.16
C ASP A 149 -9.02 3.63 -5.86
N VAL A 150 -8.40 4.82 -5.74
CA VAL A 150 -7.66 5.26 -4.54
C VAL A 150 -8.61 5.40 -3.35
N VAL A 151 -9.73 6.09 -3.53
CA VAL A 151 -10.73 6.30 -2.47
C VAL A 151 -11.31 4.97 -2.01
N LEU A 152 -11.69 4.09 -2.94
CA LEU A 152 -12.25 2.78 -2.60
C LEU A 152 -11.23 1.87 -1.92
N GLY A 153 -9.97 1.86 -2.37
CA GLY A 153 -8.90 1.12 -1.71
C GLY A 153 -8.64 1.60 -0.28
N ALA A 154 -8.60 2.92 -0.07
CA ALA A 154 -8.46 3.51 1.25
C ALA A 154 -9.67 3.22 2.15
N ALA A 155 -10.89 3.38 1.64
CA ALA A 155 -12.12 3.10 2.37
C ALA A 155 -12.18 1.64 2.83
N LEU A 156 -11.78 0.70 1.96
CA LEU A 156 -11.71 -0.72 2.29
C LEU A 156 -10.68 -0.98 3.41
N ALA A 157 -9.51 -0.33 3.36
CA ALA A 157 -8.51 -0.46 4.42
C ALA A 157 -9.03 0.01 5.78
N PHE A 158 -9.70 1.17 5.83
CA PHE A 158 -10.30 1.67 7.07
C PHE A 158 -11.45 0.79 7.58
N ALA A 159 -12.28 0.26 6.68
CA ALA A 159 -13.37 -0.65 7.04
C ALA A 159 -12.85 -1.94 7.68
N LEU A 160 -11.81 -2.54 7.08
CA LEU A 160 -11.18 -3.75 7.60
C LEU A 160 -10.47 -3.50 8.94
N ASP A 161 -9.83 -2.35 9.09
CA ASP A 161 -9.22 -1.95 10.35
C ASP A 161 -10.26 -1.73 11.45
N ALA A 162 -11.39 -1.13 11.13
CA ALA A 162 -12.52 -0.96 12.06
C ALA A 162 -13.12 -2.33 12.47
N ALA A 163 -13.29 -3.25 11.52
CA ALA A 163 -13.76 -4.60 11.77
C ALA A 163 -12.78 -5.38 12.67
N ALA A 164 -11.48 -5.36 12.36
CA ALA A 164 -10.44 -5.98 13.18
C ALA A 164 -10.45 -5.43 14.61
N SER A 165 -10.58 -4.10 14.76
CA SER A 165 -10.67 -3.45 16.07
C SER A 165 -11.93 -3.83 16.86
N SER A 166 -13.04 -4.14 16.18
CA SER A 166 -14.26 -4.63 16.82
C SER A 166 -14.08 -6.05 17.34
N LEU A 167 -13.46 -6.93 16.55
CA LEU A 167 -13.14 -8.29 16.96
C LEU A 167 -12.16 -8.34 18.14
N GLU A 168 -11.24 -7.40 18.23
CA GLU A 168 -10.36 -7.26 19.39
C GLU A 168 -11.15 -6.91 20.66
N ARG A 169 -12.07 -5.96 20.57
CA ARG A 169 -12.91 -5.54 21.70
C ARG A 169 -13.83 -6.66 22.20
N SER A 170 -14.33 -7.51 21.30
CA SER A 170 -15.16 -8.67 21.66
C SER A 170 -14.34 -9.83 22.29
N GLY A 171 -13.02 -9.73 22.32
CA GLY A 171 -12.13 -10.74 22.89
C GLY A 171 -11.90 -11.96 21.99
N GLU A 172 -12.43 -11.97 20.79
CA GLU A 172 -12.27 -13.11 19.86
C GLU A 172 -10.84 -13.26 19.35
N MET A 173 -10.10 -12.18 19.15
CA MET A 173 -8.69 -12.25 18.76
C MET A 173 -7.76 -12.81 19.85
N ARG A 174 -8.14 -12.77 21.13
CA ARG A 174 -7.37 -13.41 22.21
C ARG A 174 -7.37 -14.93 22.14
N ARG A 175 -8.25 -15.53 21.35
CA ARG A 175 -8.38 -16.98 21.16
C ARG A 175 -7.42 -17.52 20.09
N ILE A 176 -6.71 -16.68 19.36
CA ILE A 176 -5.71 -17.13 18.39
C ILE A 176 -4.53 -17.76 19.16
N PRO A 177 -4.16 -19.01 18.86
CA PRO A 177 -3.09 -19.71 19.59
C PRO A 177 -1.79 -18.90 19.58
N GLN A 178 -1.26 -18.65 20.78
CA GLN A 178 -0.01 -17.89 20.95
C GLN A 178 1.26 -18.72 20.64
N ARG A 179 1.08 -19.93 20.08
CA ARG A 179 2.19 -20.85 19.80
C ARG A 179 2.38 -21.02 18.29
N LEU A 180 3.48 -20.54 17.80
CA LEU A 180 4.28 -21.05 16.70
C LEU A 180 5.70 -21.22 17.19
#